data_63ae8671e780afd59cb7ce3d9bf4867f
#
_entry.id   63ae8671e780afd59cb7ce3d9bf4867f
#
_cell.length_a   1.000
_cell.length_b   1.000
_cell.length_c   1.000
_cell.angle_alpha   90.00
_cell.angle_beta   90.00
_cell.angle_gamma   90.00
#
_symmetry.space_group_name_H-M   'P 1'
#
loop_
_entity.id
_entity.type
_entity.pdbx_description
1 polymer ?
#
loop_
_entity_poly.entity_id
_entity_poly.type
_entity_poly.pdbx_seq_one_letter_code
_entity_poly.pdbx_strand_id
1 'polypeptide(L)'
;MNIILLAISAALVNNVILSQFMGICPFLGVSKKVSTAAGMGGAVIFVMTIASAVTSVIYHFVLVPLKLSYLNTIVFILVIAALVQFVEMFLKKTIPSLYEALGVYLPLITTNCAVLGIALKNVQDGLNIGESIINGMFSAVGFAIAIIVMAGIREKIDKNDIPESFKGAPIVLITAGLMAIAFLGLNGSI
;
A
#
# COMPACT_ATOMS: atom_id res chain seq x y z
N MET A 1 2.22 -22.83 -7.19
CA MET A 1 1.09 -22.23 -6.41
C MET A 1 0.12 -21.63 -7.42
N ASN A 2 -1.18 -21.86 -7.28
CA ASN A 2 -2.13 -21.31 -8.27
C ASN A 2 -2.13 -19.78 -8.16
N ILE A 3 -1.83 -19.10 -9.29
CA ILE A 3 -1.75 -17.62 -9.37
C ILE A 3 -3.03 -16.96 -8.87
N ILE A 4 -4.19 -17.58 -9.12
CA ILE A 4 -5.49 -17.10 -8.66
C ILE A 4 -5.59 -17.13 -7.12
N LEU A 5 -5.11 -18.20 -6.50
CA LEU A 5 -5.12 -18.34 -5.03
C LEU A 5 -4.19 -17.32 -4.39
N LEU A 6 -3.01 -17.08 -4.98
CA LEU A 6 -2.06 -16.06 -4.54
C LEU A 6 -2.66 -14.66 -4.65
N ALA A 7 -3.36 -14.36 -5.73
CA ALA A 7 -4.01 -13.08 -5.96
C ALA A 7 -5.13 -12.79 -4.93
N ILE A 8 -6.02 -13.76 -4.69
CA ILE A 8 -7.11 -13.63 -3.70
C ILE A 8 -6.55 -13.53 -2.29
N SER A 9 -5.56 -14.35 -1.97
CA SER A 9 -4.89 -14.30 -0.66
C SER A 9 -4.21 -12.95 -0.43
N ALA A 10 -3.52 -12.40 -1.41
CA ALA A 10 -2.84 -11.11 -1.30
C ALA A 10 -3.82 -9.93 -1.15
N ALA A 11 -4.96 -9.97 -1.85
CA ALA A 11 -5.90 -8.86 -1.84
C ALA A 11 -6.80 -8.83 -0.59
N LEU A 12 -7.31 -9.97 -0.15
CA LEU A 12 -8.33 -10.07 0.89
C LEU A 12 -7.78 -10.61 2.22
N VAL A 13 -7.09 -11.77 2.18
CA VAL A 13 -6.67 -12.49 3.39
C VAL A 13 -5.45 -11.83 4.03
N ASN A 14 -4.40 -11.62 3.24
CA ASN A 14 -3.16 -10.96 3.65
C ASN A 14 -3.15 -9.47 3.29
N ASN A 15 -4.24 -8.75 3.58
CA ASN A 15 -4.29 -7.33 3.32
C ASN A 15 -3.20 -6.59 4.08
N VAL A 16 -2.34 -5.89 3.35
CA VAL A 16 -1.12 -5.24 3.87
C VAL A 16 -1.42 -4.24 5.00
N ILE A 17 -2.56 -3.52 4.92
CA ILE A 17 -2.94 -2.56 5.97
C ILE A 17 -3.51 -3.28 7.19
N LEU A 18 -4.48 -4.14 6.98
CA LEU A 18 -5.33 -4.67 8.05
C LEU A 18 -4.72 -5.88 8.75
N SER A 19 -3.90 -6.68 8.04
CA SER A 19 -3.22 -7.85 8.58
C SER A 19 -1.79 -7.54 9.06
N GLN A 20 -1.06 -6.70 8.32
CA GLN A 20 0.36 -6.43 8.58
C GLN A 20 0.62 -5.03 9.14
N PHE A 21 -0.41 -4.20 9.24
CA PHE A 21 -0.34 -2.80 9.70
C PHE A 21 0.68 -1.93 8.93
N MET A 22 0.97 -2.29 7.68
CA MET A 22 1.84 -1.53 6.81
C MET A 22 1.03 -0.55 5.94
N GLY A 23 1.53 0.69 5.78
CA GLY A 23 0.83 1.73 5.02
C GLY A 23 -0.24 2.47 5.82
N ILE A 24 -0.12 2.52 7.15
CA ILE A 24 -1.04 3.26 8.03
C ILE A 24 -0.96 4.76 7.78
N CYS A 25 0.21 5.31 7.44
CA CYS A 25 0.39 6.74 7.21
C CYS A 25 -0.54 7.30 6.12
N PRO A 26 -0.58 6.76 4.89
CA PRO A 26 -1.56 7.19 3.89
C PRO A 26 -2.99 6.78 4.26
N PHE A 27 -3.17 5.66 4.94
CA PHE A 27 -4.47 5.20 5.39
C PHE A 27 -5.15 6.18 6.35
N LEU A 28 -4.42 6.73 7.32
CA LEU A 28 -4.93 7.74 8.26
C LEU A 28 -5.01 9.13 7.62
N GLY A 29 -4.01 9.50 6.80
CA GLY A 29 -3.88 10.84 6.24
C GLY A 29 -4.88 11.15 5.13
N VAL A 30 -5.11 10.21 4.22
CA VAL A 30 -5.85 10.44 2.96
C VAL A 30 -7.29 9.94 3.00
N SER A 31 -7.70 9.21 4.04
CA SER A 31 -9.05 8.63 4.16
C SER A 31 -10.15 9.60 4.60
N LYS A 32 -9.96 10.93 4.41
CA LYS A 32 -10.99 11.93 4.78
C LYS A 32 -12.14 12.00 3.79
N LYS A 33 -11.86 11.78 2.50
CA LYS A 33 -12.85 11.81 1.41
C LYS A 33 -12.65 10.61 0.49
N VAL A 34 -13.74 9.99 0.06
CA VAL A 34 -13.71 8.83 -0.84
C VAL A 34 -13.01 9.14 -2.17
N SER A 35 -13.23 10.33 -2.73
CA SER A 35 -12.59 10.74 -3.99
C SER A 35 -11.06 10.82 -3.88
N THR A 36 -10.55 11.38 -2.79
CA THR A 36 -9.10 11.48 -2.53
C THR A 36 -8.50 10.10 -2.23
N ALA A 37 -9.22 9.26 -1.48
CA ALA A 37 -8.83 7.89 -1.18
C ALA A 37 -8.75 7.02 -2.43
N ALA A 38 -9.70 7.16 -3.37
CA ALA A 38 -9.68 6.45 -4.64
C ALA A 38 -8.49 6.88 -5.52
N GLY A 39 -8.23 8.19 -5.61
CA GLY A 39 -7.05 8.70 -6.33
C GLY A 39 -5.74 8.19 -5.76
N MET A 40 -5.61 8.18 -4.43
CA MET A 40 -4.45 7.62 -3.74
C MET A 40 -4.32 6.12 -3.97
N GLY A 41 -5.44 5.38 -3.91
CA GLY A 41 -5.47 3.94 -4.19
C GLY A 41 -4.94 3.62 -5.59
N GLY A 42 -5.39 4.36 -6.61
CA GLY A 42 -4.90 4.22 -7.99
C GLY A 42 -3.40 4.50 -8.12
N ALA A 43 -2.92 5.58 -7.50
CA ALA A 43 -1.50 5.92 -7.50
C ALA A 43 -0.65 4.83 -6.82
N VAL A 44 -1.11 4.28 -5.70
CA VAL A 44 -0.42 3.19 -4.99
C VAL A 44 -0.41 1.91 -5.81
N ILE A 45 -1.49 1.55 -6.52
CA ILE A 45 -1.52 0.38 -7.42
C ILE A 45 -0.42 0.51 -8.48
N PHE A 46 -0.33 1.66 -9.12
CA PHE A 46 0.66 1.93 -10.16
C PHE A 46 2.10 1.83 -9.62
N VAL A 47 2.38 2.57 -8.53
CA VAL A 47 3.71 2.61 -7.92
C VAL A 47 4.12 1.25 -7.37
N MET A 48 3.24 0.53 -6.66
CA MET A 48 3.56 -0.75 -6.05
C MET A 48 3.83 -1.83 -7.09
N THR A 49 3.09 -1.83 -8.20
CA THR A 49 3.31 -2.77 -9.30
C THR A 49 4.68 -2.57 -9.94
N ILE A 50 5.04 -1.31 -10.25
CA ILE A 50 6.36 -0.99 -10.84
C ILE A 50 7.48 -1.25 -9.83
N ALA A 51 7.29 -0.86 -8.56
CA ALA A 51 8.28 -1.10 -7.52
C ALA A 51 8.55 -2.60 -7.31
N SER A 52 7.51 -3.43 -7.28
CA SER A 52 7.66 -4.90 -7.18
C SER A 52 8.39 -5.49 -8.37
N ALA A 53 8.13 -4.99 -9.59
CA ALA A 53 8.84 -5.42 -10.79
C ALA A 53 10.34 -5.06 -10.72
N VAL A 54 10.64 -3.79 -10.46
CA VAL A 54 12.03 -3.29 -10.45
C VAL A 54 12.83 -3.90 -9.31
N THR A 55 12.28 -3.98 -8.10
CA THR A 55 12.97 -4.58 -6.94
C THR A 55 13.23 -6.06 -7.12
N SER A 56 12.29 -6.81 -7.72
CA SER A 56 12.48 -8.23 -8.02
C SER A 56 13.58 -8.46 -9.06
N VAL A 57 13.63 -7.64 -10.12
CA VAL A 57 14.70 -7.69 -11.12
C VAL A 57 16.05 -7.39 -10.47
N ILE A 58 16.17 -6.31 -9.69
CA ILE A 58 17.40 -5.95 -9.01
C ILE A 58 17.84 -7.05 -8.04
N TYR A 59 16.90 -7.64 -7.30
CA TYR A 59 17.22 -8.74 -6.41
C TYR A 59 17.84 -9.92 -7.15
N HIS A 60 17.21 -10.42 -8.21
CA HIS A 60 17.67 -11.60 -8.94
C HIS A 60 18.95 -11.36 -9.75
N PHE A 61 19.13 -10.18 -10.35
CA PHE A 61 20.26 -9.88 -11.22
C PHE A 61 21.45 -9.26 -10.50
N VAL A 62 21.25 -8.57 -9.38
CA VAL A 62 22.32 -7.84 -8.69
C VAL A 62 22.63 -8.45 -7.33
N LEU A 63 21.63 -8.59 -6.46
CA LEU A 63 21.89 -8.98 -5.07
C LEU A 63 22.23 -10.46 -4.91
N VAL A 64 21.57 -11.34 -5.65
CA VAL A 64 21.84 -12.79 -5.58
C VAL A 64 23.25 -13.14 -6.06
N PRO A 65 23.72 -12.71 -7.25
CA PRO A 65 25.06 -13.06 -7.72
C PRO A 65 26.17 -12.43 -6.90
N LEU A 66 25.93 -11.23 -6.31
CA LEU A 66 26.90 -10.53 -5.47
C LEU A 66 26.91 -11.03 -4.01
N LYS A 67 26.01 -11.95 -3.62
CA LYS A 67 25.84 -12.44 -2.23
C LYS A 67 25.61 -11.32 -1.20
N LEU A 68 24.98 -10.21 -1.61
CA LEU A 68 24.71 -9.02 -0.79
C LEU A 68 23.28 -9.00 -0.25
N SER A 69 22.68 -10.17 -0.01
CA SER A 69 21.28 -10.30 0.43
C SER A 69 20.97 -9.57 1.74
N TYR A 70 21.96 -9.31 2.59
CA TYR A 70 21.81 -8.53 3.83
C TYR A 70 21.57 -7.03 3.59
N LEU A 71 21.89 -6.52 2.39
CA LEU A 71 21.66 -5.11 2.01
C LEU A 71 20.32 -4.86 1.31
N ASN A 72 19.43 -5.86 1.21
CA ASN A 72 18.15 -5.77 0.51
C ASN A 72 17.37 -4.52 0.89
N THR A 73 17.23 -4.25 2.19
CA THR A 73 16.43 -3.14 2.71
C THR A 73 16.97 -1.79 2.24
N ILE A 74 18.27 -1.58 2.31
CA ILE A 74 18.90 -0.31 1.92
C ILE A 74 18.76 -0.08 0.42
N VAL A 75 19.05 -1.10 -0.37
CA VAL A 75 18.94 -1.03 -1.84
C VAL A 75 17.49 -0.79 -2.26
N PHE A 76 16.52 -1.47 -1.65
CA PHE A 76 15.12 -1.31 -1.98
C PHE A 76 14.59 0.08 -1.61
N ILE A 77 14.96 0.62 -0.44
CA ILE A 77 14.59 1.99 -0.06
C ILE A 77 15.11 2.99 -1.08
N LEU A 78 16.38 2.87 -1.48
CA LEU A 78 16.98 3.79 -2.45
C LEU A 78 16.31 3.70 -3.82
N VAL A 79 16.09 2.49 -4.31
CA VAL A 79 15.44 2.23 -5.60
C VAL A 79 14.01 2.73 -5.62
N ILE A 80 13.23 2.41 -4.58
CA ILE A 80 11.83 2.84 -4.48
C ILE A 80 11.76 4.37 -4.39
N ALA A 81 12.62 5.02 -3.59
CA ALA A 81 12.67 6.47 -3.49
C ALA A 81 12.96 7.14 -4.84
N ALA A 82 13.96 6.65 -5.58
CA ALA A 82 14.31 7.16 -6.90
C ALA A 82 13.15 6.97 -7.91
N LEU A 83 12.52 5.79 -7.90
CA LEU A 83 11.42 5.45 -8.77
C LEU A 83 10.20 6.34 -8.50
N VAL A 84 9.84 6.54 -7.24
CA VAL A 84 8.68 7.36 -6.88
C VAL A 84 8.92 8.82 -7.18
N GLN A 85 10.13 9.35 -7.00
CA GLN A 85 10.47 10.71 -7.45
C GLN A 85 10.34 10.88 -8.96
N PHE A 86 10.75 9.86 -9.72
CA PHE A 86 10.54 9.86 -11.16
C PHE A 86 9.04 9.89 -11.53
N VAL A 87 8.23 9.07 -10.88
CA VAL A 87 6.77 9.04 -11.05
C VAL A 87 6.14 10.38 -10.66
N GLU A 88 6.60 11.02 -9.58
CA GLU A 88 6.14 12.33 -9.15
C GLU A 88 6.39 13.41 -10.22
N MET A 89 7.59 13.46 -10.78
CA MET A 89 7.91 14.38 -11.88
C MET A 89 7.04 14.12 -13.11
N PHE A 90 6.78 12.84 -13.42
CA PHE A 90 5.92 12.45 -14.53
C PHE A 90 4.46 12.87 -14.30
N LEU A 91 3.90 12.62 -13.12
CA LEU A 91 2.54 13.03 -12.73
C LEU A 91 2.37 14.55 -12.78
N LYS A 92 3.36 15.31 -12.28
CA LYS A 92 3.35 16.78 -12.31
C LYS A 92 3.26 17.33 -13.74
N LYS A 93 3.88 16.66 -14.70
CA LYS A 93 3.90 17.08 -16.11
C LYS A 93 2.65 16.63 -16.88
N THR A 94 2.12 15.43 -16.58
CA THR A 94 1.08 14.79 -17.38
C THR A 94 -0.32 15.07 -16.86
N ILE A 95 -0.52 15.08 -15.53
CA ILE A 95 -1.85 15.27 -14.91
C ILE A 95 -1.74 16.25 -13.74
N PRO A 96 -1.65 17.58 -14.02
CA PRO A 96 -1.49 18.59 -12.96
C PRO A 96 -2.67 18.62 -11.97
N SER A 97 -3.89 18.34 -12.42
CA SER A 97 -5.08 18.31 -11.56
C SER A 97 -5.03 17.21 -10.50
N LEU A 98 -4.51 16.03 -10.84
CA LEU A 98 -4.30 14.95 -9.89
C LEU A 98 -3.13 15.26 -8.94
N TYR A 99 -2.08 15.91 -9.48
CA TYR A 99 -0.95 16.35 -8.67
C TYR A 99 -1.38 17.36 -7.61
N GLU A 100 -2.22 18.35 -7.95
CA GLU A 100 -2.76 19.34 -6.99
C GLU A 100 -3.72 18.69 -5.98
N ALA A 101 -4.55 17.74 -6.40
CA ALA A 101 -5.46 17.02 -5.51
C ALA A 101 -4.73 16.13 -4.51
N LEU A 102 -3.63 15.50 -4.91
CA LEU A 102 -2.78 14.68 -4.04
C LEU A 102 -1.77 15.53 -3.25
N GLY A 103 -1.33 16.67 -3.79
CA GLY A 103 -0.53 17.72 -3.17
C GLY A 103 0.45 17.26 -2.09
N VAL A 104 0.12 17.62 -0.84
CA VAL A 104 0.92 17.30 0.37
C VAL A 104 1.04 15.78 0.64
N TYR A 105 0.20 14.96 0.01
CA TYR A 105 0.19 13.50 0.24
C TYR A 105 1.14 12.72 -0.68
N LEU A 106 1.74 13.36 -1.68
CA LEU A 106 2.74 12.71 -2.55
C LEU A 106 3.95 12.17 -1.79
N PRO A 107 4.54 12.88 -0.81
CA PRO A 107 5.59 12.30 0.02
C PRO A 107 5.18 11.05 0.79
N LEU A 108 3.89 10.89 1.11
CA LEU A 108 3.36 9.68 1.74
C LEU A 108 3.36 8.45 0.80
N ILE A 109 3.42 8.64 -0.51
CA ILE A 109 3.61 7.55 -1.47
C ILE A 109 5.07 7.14 -1.50
N THR A 110 6.00 8.11 -1.48
CA THR A 110 7.45 7.89 -1.52
C THR A 110 7.94 7.12 -0.30
N THR A 111 7.43 7.48 0.89
CA THR A 111 7.80 6.85 2.17
C THR A 111 6.81 5.77 2.60
N ASN A 112 6.04 5.22 1.67
CA ASN A 112 5.01 4.24 1.99
C ASN A 112 5.63 2.90 2.40
N CYS A 113 5.48 2.57 3.68
CA CYS A 113 5.98 1.32 4.24
C CYS A 113 5.31 0.07 3.64
N ALA A 114 4.12 0.18 3.04
CA ALA A 114 3.50 -0.94 2.34
C ALA A 114 4.26 -1.33 1.07
N VAL A 115 4.76 -0.35 0.30
CA VAL A 115 5.55 -0.61 -0.91
C VAL A 115 6.85 -1.34 -0.56
N LEU A 116 7.57 -0.85 0.45
CA LEU A 116 8.80 -1.49 0.93
C LEU A 116 8.51 -2.88 1.54
N GLY A 117 7.43 -2.98 2.33
CA GLY A 117 7.06 -4.23 3.00
C GLY A 117 6.75 -5.35 2.00
N ILE A 118 6.00 -5.06 0.94
CA ILE A 118 5.71 -6.04 -0.12
C ILE A 118 6.96 -6.42 -0.90
N ALA A 119 7.84 -5.46 -1.20
CA ALA A 119 9.12 -5.75 -1.87
C ALA A 119 9.99 -6.71 -1.05
N LEU A 120 10.11 -6.49 0.26
CA LEU A 120 10.84 -7.37 1.17
C LEU A 120 10.17 -8.74 1.32
N LYS A 121 8.84 -8.78 1.43
CA LYS A 121 8.08 -10.02 1.53
C LYS A 121 8.21 -10.89 0.28
N ASN A 122 8.17 -10.30 -0.91
CA ASN A 122 8.39 -11.02 -2.16
C ASN A 122 9.75 -11.75 -2.18
N VAL A 123 10.78 -11.12 -1.61
CA VAL A 123 12.11 -11.73 -1.48
C VAL A 123 12.14 -12.84 -0.42
N GLN A 124 11.49 -12.62 0.73
CA GLN A 124 11.42 -13.62 1.81
C GLN A 124 10.65 -14.87 1.39
N ASP A 125 9.58 -14.68 0.63
CA ASP A 125 8.76 -15.78 0.09
C ASP A 125 9.41 -16.45 -1.13
N GLY A 126 10.56 -15.95 -1.61
CA GLY A 126 11.31 -16.52 -2.73
C GLY A 126 10.54 -16.48 -4.06
N LEU A 127 9.68 -15.48 -4.25
CA LEU A 127 8.82 -15.38 -5.43
C LEU A 127 9.63 -15.05 -6.68
N ASN A 128 9.24 -15.68 -7.80
CA ASN A 128 9.77 -15.33 -9.12
C ASN A 128 9.34 -13.91 -9.53
N ILE A 129 10.03 -13.33 -10.53
CA ILE A 129 9.74 -11.97 -11.03
C ILE A 129 8.27 -11.80 -11.39
N GLY A 130 7.68 -12.77 -12.14
CA GLY A 130 6.27 -12.72 -12.50
C GLY A 130 5.31 -12.81 -11.31
N GLU A 131 5.59 -13.68 -10.36
CA GLU A 131 4.80 -13.83 -9.13
C GLU A 131 4.90 -12.58 -8.24
N SER A 132 6.08 -11.95 -8.17
CA SER A 132 6.30 -10.71 -7.43
C SER A 132 5.48 -9.54 -7.98
N ILE A 133 5.37 -9.42 -9.30
CA ILE A 133 4.54 -8.39 -9.96
C ILE A 133 3.06 -8.61 -9.64
N ILE A 134 2.59 -9.85 -9.77
CA ILE A 134 1.20 -10.22 -9.49
C ILE A 134 0.89 -9.98 -8.01
N ASN A 135 1.74 -10.44 -7.10
CA ASN A 135 1.57 -10.21 -5.66
C ASN A 135 1.54 -8.72 -5.31
N GLY A 136 2.44 -7.92 -5.89
CA GLY A 136 2.46 -6.47 -5.72
C GLY A 136 1.19 -5.77 -6.20
N MET A 137 0.71 -6.15 -7.39
CA MET A 137 -0.50 -5.58 -7.97
C MET A 137 -1.75 -5.91 -7.13
N PHE A 138 -1.95 -7.17 -6.76
CA PHE A 138 -3.12 -7.58 -5.98
C PHE A 138 -3.07 -7.10 -4.53
N SER A 139 -1.90 -7.03 -3.92
CA SER A 139 -1.73 -6.39 -2.60
C SER A 139 -2.08 -4.90 -2.63
N ALA A 140 -1.74 -4.20 -3.72
CA ALA A 140 -2.10 -2.80 -3.91
C ALA A 140 -3.61 -2.60 -4.16
N VAL A 141 -4.27 -3.54 -4.84
CA VAL A 141 -5.74 -3.54 -4.97
C VAL A 141 -6.38 -3.73 -3.58
N GLY A 142 -5.88 -4.66 -2.78
CA GLY A 142 -6.32 -4.84 -1.39
C GLY A 142 -6.15 -3.58 -0.54
N PHE A 143 -5.01 -2.89 -0.71
CA PHE A 143 -4.76 -1.59 -0.09
C PHE A 143 -5.81 -0.54 -0.51
N ALA A 144 -6.10 -0.43 -1.82
CA ALA A 144 -7.07 0.52 -2.35
C ALA A 144 -8.48 0.25 -1.82
N ILE A 145 -8.90 -1.01 -1.74
CA ILE A 145 -10.19 -1.39 -1.16
C ILE A 145 -10.26 -0.96 0.31
N ALA A 146 -9.26 -1.27 1.10
CA ALA A 146 -9.23 -0.93 2.52
C ALA A 146 -9.31 0.58 2.77
N ILE A 147 -8.56 1.40 2.01
CA ILE A 147 -8.58 2.85 2.18
C ILE A 147 -9.90 3.49 1.73
N ILE A 148 -10.54 2.96 0.67
CA ILE A 148 -11.85 3.43 0.19
C ILE A 148 -12.95 3.10 1.22
N VAL A 149 -12.96 1.88 1.75
CA VAL A 149 -13.90 1.47 2.80
C VAL A 149 -13.75 2.35 4.04
N MET A 150 -12.50 2.59 4.46
CA MET A 150 -12.22 3.48 5.59
C MET A 150 -12.70 4.92 5.34
N ALA A 151 -12.49 5.44 4.13
CA ALA A 151 -12.96 6.78 3.77
C ALA A 151 -14.50 6.87 3.80
N GLY A 152 -15.21 5.86 3.31
CA GLY A 152 -16.68 5.79 3.36
C GLY A 152 -17.21 5.73 4.79
N ILE A 153 -16.58 4.94 5.67
CA ILE A 153 -16.94 4.88 7.10
C ILE A 153 -16.69 6.24 7.75
N ARG A 154 -15.57 6.88 7.45
CA ARG A 154 -15.18 8.16 8.04
C ARG A 154 -16.09 9.30 7.61
N GLU A 155 -16.49 9.39 6.35
CA GLU A 155 -17.49 10.35 5.87
C GLU A 155 -18.84 10.21 6.58
N LYS A 156 -19.20 8.99 7.00
CA LYS A 156 -20.43 8.70 7.73
C LYS A 156 -20.30 9.04 9.21
N ILE A 157 -19.15 8.77 9.80
CA ILE A 157 -18.84 9.09 11.20
C ILE A 157 -18.78 10.60 11.42
N ASP A 158 -18.19 11.37 10.51
CA ASP A 158 -18.06 12.83 10.63
C ASP A 158 -19.43 13.56 10.63
N LYS A 159 -20.51 12.89 10.19
CA LYS A 159 -21.87 13.44 10.23
C LYS A 159 -22.62 13.15 11.53
N ASN A 160 -22.07 12.33 12.41
CA ASN A 160 -22.66 11.96 13.70
C ASN A 160 -22.12 12.81 14.86
N ASP A 161 -22.93 12.99 15.89
CA ASP A 161 -22.47 13.64 17.13
C ASP A 161 -21.53 12.71 17.91
N ILE A 162 -20.24 13.02 17.83
CA ILE A 162 -19.19 12.29 18.54
C ILE A 162 -18.71 13.16 19.70
N PRO A 163 -18.51 12.58 20.89
CA PRO A 163 -17.89 13.29 22.02
C PRO A 163 -16.54 13.90 21.61
N GLU A 164 -16.24 15.11 22.06
CA GLU A 164 -15.05 15.85 21.65
C GLU A 164 -13.74 15.09 21.91
N SER A 165 -13.70 14.28 22.97
CA SER A 165 -12.54 13.45 23.32
C SER A 165 -12.20 12.38 22.27
N PHE A 166 -13.16 11.97 21.44
CA PHE A 166 -12.97 10.96 20.39
C PHE A 166 -12.85 11.55 19.00
N LYS A 167 -13.09 12.85 18.82
CA LYS A 167 -12.96 13.50 17.51
C LYS A 167 -11.53 13.46 16.99
N GLY A 168 -11.38 13.19 15.71
CA GLY A 168 -10.08 13.20 14.99
C GLY A 168 -9.38 11.85 14.95
N ALA A 169 -8.11 11.78 15.37
CA ALA A 169 -7.29 10.58 15.28
C ALA A 169 -7.81 9.39 16.11
N PRO A 170 -8.34 9.56 17.34
CA PRO A 170 -8.77 8.42 18.16
C PRO A 170 -9.87 7.58 17.50
N ILE A 171 -10.92 8.20 16.96
CA ILE A 171 -12.02 7.47 16.33
C ILE A 171 -11.58 6.73 15.07
N VAL A 172 -10.62 7.30 14.34
CA VAL A 172 -10.05 6.69 13.14
C VAL A 172 -9.26 5.43 13.49
N LEU A 173 -8.48 5.47 14.57
CA LEU A 173 -7.72 4.30 15.05
C LEU A 173 -8.64 3.19 15.57
N ILE A 174 -9.69 3.54 16.31
CA ILE A 174 -10.69 2.58 16.78
C ILE A 174 -11.38 1.92 15.58
N THR A 175 -11.79 2.69 14.59
CA THR A 175 -12.41 2.17 13.36
C THR A 175 -11.44 1.26 12.60
N ALA A 176 -10.18 1.64 12.47
CA ALA A 176 -9.15 0.82 11.84
C ALA A 176 -8.95 -0.52 12.57
N GLY A 177 -8.94 -0.49 13.90
CA GLY A 177 -8.85 -1.70 14.73
C GLY A 177 -10.04 -2.63 14.56
N LEU A 178 -11.26 -2.09 14.53
CA LEU A 178 -12.48 -2.87 14.27
C LEU A 178 -12.49 -3.47 12.85
N MET A 179 -12.05 -2.71 11.85
CA MET A 179 -11.86 -3.22 10.49
C MET A 179 -10.84 -4.36 10.44
N ALA A 180 -9.71 -4.23 11.16
CA ALA A 180 -8.69 -5.27 11.22
C ALA A 180 -9.24 -6.57 11.83
N ILE A 181 -10.03 -6.49 12.91
CA ILE A 181 -10.68 -7.64 13.53
C ILE A 181 -11.67 -8.29 12.55
N ALA A 182 -12.46 -7.51 11.83
CA ALA A 182 -13.41 -8.02 10.84
C ALA A 182 -12.69 -8.77 9.69
N PHE A 183 -11.55 -8.25 9.23
CA PHE A 183 -10.75 -8.92 8.19
C PHE A 183 -10.00 -10.14 8.69
N LEU A 184 -9.60 -10.18 9.97
CA LEU A 184 -9.03 -11.38 10.58
C LEU A 184 -10.03 -12.56 10.62
N GLY A 185 -11.33 -12.28 10.73
CA GLY A 185 -12.36 -13.29 10.61
C GLY A 185 -12.38 -14.00 9.24
N LEU A 186 -12.03 -13.28 8.17
CA LEU A 186 -11.88 -13.85 6.83
C LEU A 186 -10.66 -14.77 6.70
N ASN A 187 -9.60 -14.52 7.47
CA ASN A 187 -8.37 -15.33 7.46
C ASN A 187 -8.58 -16.71 8.09
N GLY A 188 -9.54 -16.87 9.01
CA GLY A 188 -9.85 -18.14 9.66
C GLY A 188 -10.80 -19.05 8.87
N SER A 189 -11.35 -18.57 7.74
CA SER A 189 -12.34 -19.31 6.93
C SER A 189 -11.78 -19.87 5.61
N ILE A 190 -10.51 -19.61 5.29
CA ILE A 190 -9.77 -20.14 4.13
C ILE A 190 -8.57 -20.94 4.60
#